data_95ad93cbb52738cb853c991eb072a422
#
_entry.id   95ad93cbb52738cb853c991eb072a422
#
_cell.length_a   1.000
_cell.length_b   1.000
_cell.length_c   1.000
_cell.angle_alpha   90.00
_cell.angle_beta   90.00
_cell.angle_gamma   90.00
#
_symmetry.space_group_name_H-M   'P 1'
#
loop_
_entity.id
_entity.type
_entity.pdbx_description
1 polymer ?
#
loop_
_entity_poly.entity_id
_entity_poly.type
_entity_poly.pdbx_seq_one_letter_code
_entity_poly.pdbx_strand_id
1 'polypeptide(L)'
;MDRAKFIFVTGGVLSSLGKGISSSSIATLLQHCNYQVSILKIDPYINIDPGTMSPLEHGEVFVTSDGAETDLDIGHYERFLNRNLTRLNNFTTGQIFSSVIENERKGEYLGKTIQIVPHVTDEIKRRIKSAAKGLDFLIVEVGGTVGDMEGMFYLEAIRQLKLELGNEKVINVHVTLIPYIQTTNELKTKPTQHSVQELRRLGVTPQIILARSPKPLDKELKNKIALSCDVEQDSVIVATDTKSIYACPILFLQEGILTPIARRFNLNKLHPKMAAWNTLVEKIIAPKHKVKIGFVGKYLSLKESYKSLIEALIHAGAHLDAQVNIEWLDSENFNEKTDLEGVDAILVPGGFGERGIEGKICAIQRARLEKLPFLGICLGMQLAIVEFCRNVLGLKGANSTEFNQRCEYPVVYLIGDFMDQNHQKQVRTYNSPLGGTMRLGEYECEIMPNSLLEKAYKKPSIKERHRHRYEINPKYRQEWENKGLKVVGFGANHLIEAIELEDHPFFVGVQFHPEFTSRLQSPNPIILDFIKSTLSKS
;
A
#
# COMPACT_ATOMS: atom_id res chain seq x y z
N MET A 1 -15.28 22.75 8.88
CA MET A 1 -15.58 21.56 9.72
C MET A 1 -17.05 21.17 9.73
N ASP A 2 -17.97 22.05 9.42
CA ASP A 2 -19.40 21.81 9.67
C ASP A 2 -20.08 20.71 8.85
N ARG A 3 -19.44 20.22 7.77
CA ARG A 3 -20.03 19.25 6.84
C ARG A 3 -19.60 17.80 7.08
N ALA A 4 -18.36 17.57 7.54
CA ALA A 4 -17.79 16.24 7.60
C ALA A 4 -18.48 15.31 8.60
N LYS A 5 -18.78 14.08 8.17
CA LYS A 5 -19.27 12.95 8.96
C LYS A 5 -18.14 11.96 9.18
N PHE A 6 -18.11 11.33 10.36
CA PHE A 6 -17.02 10.44 10.76
C PHE A 6 -17.53 9.01 10.94
N ILE A 7 -16.82 8.07 10.34
CA ILE A 7 -17.06 6.63 10.49
C ILE A 7 -15.83 6.02 11.13
N PHE A 8 -15.90 5.69 12.41
CA PHE A 8 -14.81 5.01 13.11
C PHE A 8 -14.93 3.51 12.91
N VAL A 9 -13.85 2.87 12.45
CA VAL A 9 -13.77 1.43 12.24
C VAL A 9 -12.83 0.84 13.28
N THR A 10 -13.38 0.07 14.20
CA THR A 10 -12.65 -0.64 15.27
C THR A 10 -12.68 -2.14 15.01
N GLY A 11 -11.75 -2.89 15.57
CA GLY A 11 -11.75 -4.36 15.47
C GLY A 11 -11.57 -5.02 16.82
N GLY A 12 -12.16 -6.18 16.98
CA GLY A 12 -12.03 -6.98 18.17
C GLY A 12 -11.83 -8.45 17.88
N VAL A 13 -11.53 -9.22 18.92
CA VAL A 13 -11.25 -10.66 18.92
C VAL A 13 -9.80 -10.97 18.55
N LEU A 14 -9.33 -10.54 17.36
CA LEU A 14 -7.94 -10.76 16.90
C LEU A 14 -7.54 -9.72 15.83
N SER A 15 -6.25 -9.63 15.56
CA SER A 15 -5.69 -8.82 14.45
C SER A 15 -6.05 -9.42 13.08
N SER A 16 -5.76 -8.69 12.00
CA SER A 16 -5.95 -9.15 10.61
C SER A 16 -7.37 -9.56 10.23
N LEU A 17 -8.40 -9.04 10.94
CA LEU A 17 -9.82 -9.25 10.61
C LEU A 17 -10.27 -8.53 9.34
N GLY A 18 -9.41 -7.71 8.72
CA GLY A 18 -9.72 -6.97 7.51
C GLY A 18 -10.37 -5.61 7.77
N LYS A 19 -9.99 -4.90 8.86
CA LYS A 19 -10.41 -3.51 9.10
C LYS A 19 -10.08 -2.60 7.92
N GLY A 20 -8.85 -2.68 7.37
CA GLY A 20 -8.40 -1.89 6.23
C GLY A 20 -9.25 -2.10 4.99
N ILE A 21 -9.55 -3.34 4.64
CA ILE A 21 -10.41 -3.67 3.51
C ILE A 21 -11.87 -3.25 3.76
N SER A 22 -12.33 -3.36 5.00
CA SER A 22 -13.67 -2.90 5.38
C SER A 22 -13.80 -1.38 5.28
N SER A 23 -12.82 -0.65 5.79
CA SER A 23 -12.72 0.82 5.68
C SER A 23 -12.68 1.26 4.22
N SER A 24 -11.83 0.62 3.41
CA SER A 24 -11.71 0.86 1.97
C SER A 24 -13.02 0.59 1.23
N SER A 25 -13.71 -0.50 1.56
CA SER A 25 -14.97 -0.89 0.92
C SER A 25 -16.09 0.11 1.20
N ILE A 26 -16.23 0.54 2.46
CA ILE A 26 -17.21 1.59 2.85
C ILE A 26 -16.89 2.90 2.14
N ALA A 27 -15.60 3.29 2.11
CA ALA A 27 -15.15 4.51 1.45
C ALA A 27 -15.46 4.49 -0.05
N THR A 28 -15.16 3.37 -0.73
CA THR A 28 -15.48 3.18 -2.15
C THR A 28 -16.97 3.33 -2.42
N LEU A 29 -17.82 2.69 -1.65
CA LEU A 29 -19.28 2.79 -1.82
C LEU A 29 -19.76 4.24 -1.66
N LEU A 30 -19.30 4.97 -0.65
CA LEU A 30 -19.65 6.37 -0.44
C LEU A 30 -19.09 7.27 -1.54
N GLN A 31 -17.87 7.04 -2.01
CA GLN A 31 -17.28 7.79 -3.12
C GLN A 31 -18.09 7.58 -4.41
N HIS A 32 -18.55 6.34 -4.69
CA HIS A 32 -19.39 6.05 -5.85
C HIS A 32 -20.83 6.58 -5.70
N CYS A 33 -21.20 7.07 -4.51
CA CYS A 33 -22.40 7.91 -4.29
C CYS A 33 -22.11 9.42 -4.50
N ASN A 34 -20.96 9.79 -5.07
CA ASN A 34 -20.48 11.16 -5.33
C ASN A 34 -20.16 11.99 -4.07
N TYR A 35 -19.81 11.38 -2.94
CA TYR A 35 -19.29 12.08 -1.78
C TYR A 35 -17.77 12.24 -1.84
N GLN A 36 -17.26 13.33 -1.24
CA GLN A 36 -15.82 13.51 -0.99
C GLN A 36 -15.43 12.70 0.23
N VAL A 37 -14.68 11.62 -0.01
CA VAL A 37 -14.34 10.64 1.03
C VAL A 37 -12.83 10.51 1.16
N SER A 38 -12.34 10.34 2.38
CA SER A 38 -10.97 9.92 2.65
C SER A 38 -10.93 8.94 3.81
N ILE A 39 -9.77 8.29 3.99
CA ILE A 39 -9.54 7.35 5.09
C ILE A 39 -8.32 7.83 5.87
N LEU A 40 -8.37 7.69 7.19
CA LEU A 40 -7.29 7.94 8.12
C LEU A 40 -6.98 6.66 8.87
N LYS A 41 -5.71 6.26 8.90
CA LYS A 41 -5.19 5.15 9.68
C LYS A 41 -4.58 5.65 10.98
N ILE A 42 -4.94 5.02 12.09
CA ILE A 42 -4.32 5.20 13.39
C ILE A 42 -3.54 3.94 13.73
N ASP A 43 -2.21 4.05 13.87
CA ASP A 43 -1.35 2.95 14.26
C ASP A 43 -0.94 3.05 15.73
N PRO A 44 -1.26 2.03 16.55
CA PRO A 44 -1.09 2.12 18.00
C PRO A 44 0.36 1.88 18.48
N TYR A 45 1.31 1.56 17.59
CA TYR A 45 2.70 1.36 17.97
C TYR A 45 3.45 2.69 18.22
N ILE A 46 4.55 2.62 18.99
CA ILE A 46 5.33 3.78 19.45
C ILE A 46 6.37 4.24 18.43
N ASN A 47 6.64 3.48 17.37
CA ASN A 47 7.52 3.92 16.30
C ASN A 47 7.00 5.22 15.67
N ILE A 48 7.91 6.12 15.29
CA ILE A 48 7.54 7.38 14.58
C ILE A 48 6.92 7.06 13.22
N ASP A 49 7.52 6.12 12.50
CA ASP A 49 7.06 5.58 11.21
C ASP A 49 7.56 4.14 11.03
N PRO A 50 7.07 3.39 10.04
CA PRO A 50 7.51 2.02 9.79
C PRO A 50 8.81 1.92 8.98
N GLY A 51 9.45 3.03 8.58
CA GLY A 51 10.59 3.04 7.65
C GLY A 51 11.79 2.21 8.08
N THR A 52 12.00 2.05 9.41
CA THR A 52 13.06 1.23 9.98
C THR A 52 12.60 -0.15 10.47
N MET A 53 11.32 -0.46 10.34
CA MET A 53 10.77 -1.75 10.74
C MET A 53 11.18 -2.85 9.77
N SER A 54 11.34 -4.07 10.29
CA SER A 54 11.56 -5.24 9.45
C SER A 54 10.31 -5.55 8.62
N PRO A 55 10.44 -5.79 7.30
CA PRO A 55 9.30 -6.27 6.51
C PRO A 55 8.70 -7.58 7.01
N LEU A 56 9.46 -8.38 7.76
CA LEU A 56 8.98 -9.62 8.38
C LEU A 56 8.01 -9.36 9.53
N GLU A 57 8.12 -8.22 10.20
CA GLU A 57 7.24 -7.84 11.32
C GLU A 57 6.00 -7.05 10.85
N HIS A 58 6.17 -6.22 9.82
CA HIS A 58 5.18 -5.21 9.47
C HIS A 58 4.65 -5.29 8.03
N GLY A 59 5.22 -6.17 7.20
CA GLY A 59 4.92 -6.21 5.77
C GLY A 59 5.61 -5.07 4.99
N GLU A 60 5.00 -4.67 3.89
CA GLU A 60 5.52 -3.60 3.02
C GLU A 60 5.43 -2.23 3.70
N VAL A 61 6.48 -1.43 3.56
CA VAL A 61 6.42 0.01 3.87
C VAL A 61 5.91 0.74 2.64
N PHE A 62 4.72 1.32 2.74
CA PHE A 62 4.11 2.09 1.67
C PHE A 62 4.56 3.56 1.74
N VAL A 63 4.86 4.16 0.58
CA VAL A 63 5.28 5.57 0.51
C VAL A 63 4.19 6.40 -0.13
N THR A 64 3.72 7.44 0.57
CA THR A 64 2.73 8.39 0.07
C THR A 64 3.34 9.36 -0.95
N SER A 65 2.48 10.12 -1.66
CA SER A 65 2.94 11.11 -2.64
C SER A 65 3.85 12.18 -2.03
N ASP A 66 3.58 12.59 -0.78
CA ASP A 66 4.36 13.58 -0.02
C ASP A 66 5.50 12.96 0.81
N GLY A 67 5.91 11.72 0.50
CA GLY A 67 7.10 11.08 1.04
C GLY A 67 6.97 10.54 2.47
N ALA A 68 5.77 10.39 3.01
CA ALA A 68 5.61 9.69 4.28
C ALA A 68 5.76 8.17 4.09
N GLU A 69 6.59 7.54 4.92
CA GLU A 69 6.62 6.08 5.08
C GLU A 69 5.47 5.67 5.99
N THR A 70 4.63 4.75 5.55
CA THR A 70 3.37 4.38 6.20
C THR A 70 3.14 2.89 6.18
N ASP A 71 2.15 2.44 6.95
CA ASP A 71 1.64 1.06 6.91
C ASP A 71 1.07 0.71 5.52
N LEU A 72 1.12 -0.57 5.16
CA LEU A 72 0.62 -1.11 3.88
C LEU A 72 -0.88 -0.83 3.63
N ASP A 73 -1.67 -0.60 4.69
CA ASP A 73 -3.09 -0.28 4.58
C ASP A 73 -3.33 1.03 3.81
N ILE A 74 -2.42 2.01 3.88
CA ILE A 74 -2.52 3.24 3.10
C ILE A 74 -2.52 2.92 1.60
N GLY A 75 -1.73 1.94 1.18
CA GLY A 75 -1.77 1.43 -0.19
C GLY A 75 -3.14 0.86 -0.56
N HIS A 76 -3.77 0.09 0.33
CA HIS A 76 -5.15 -0.39 0.10
C HIS A 76 -6.12 0.78 -0.08
N TYR A 77 -6.05 1.80 0.78
CA TYR A 77 -6.95 2.96 0.68
C TYR A 77 -6.79 3.69 -0.65
N GLU A 78 -5.56 3.92 -1.10
CA GLU A 78 -5.30 4.56 -2.39
C GLU A 78 -5.82 3.73 -3.57
N ARG A 79 -5.62 2.41 -3.54
CA ARG A 79 -6.08 1.49 -4.59
C ARG A 79 -7.61 1.46 -4.71
N PHE A 80 -8.31 1.53 -3.58
CA PHE A 80 -9.77 1.52 -3.53
C PHE A 80 -10.37 2.88 -3.87
N LEU A 81 -9.79 3.98 -3.39
CA LEU A 81 -10.28 5.34 -3.63
C LEU A 81 -9.79 5.95 -4.97
N ASN A 82 -8.91 5.25 -5.69
CA ASN A 82 -8.29 5.75 -6.92
C ASN A 82 -7.73 7.17 -6.80
N ARG A 83 -7.04 7.46 -5.69
CA ARG A 83 -6.45 8.78 -5.39
C ARG A 83 -5.21 8.65 -4.52
N ASN A 84 -4.33 9.65 -4.59
CA ASN A 84 -3.19 9.76 -3.69
C ASN A 84 -3.63 10.18 -2.30
N LEU A 85 -3.03 9.58 -1.29
CA LEU A 85 -3.09 9.99 0.11
C LEU A 85 -1.76 10.64 0.54
N THR A 86 -1.76 11.26 1.69
CA THR A 86 -0.64 12.02 2.23
C THR A 86 -0.38 11.66 3.69
N ARG A 87 0.66 12.23 4.29
CA ARG A 87 0.95 12.10 5.72
C ARG A 87 -0.22 12.45 6.65
N LEU A 88 -1.21 13.21 6.15
CA LEU A 88 -2.43 13.51 6.90
C LEU A 88 -3.35 12.30 7.08
N ASN A 89 -3.12 11.24 6.32
CA ASN A 89 -3.95 10.04 6.30
C ASN A 89 -3.43 8.90 7.19
N ASN A 90 -2.30 9.12 7.86
CA ASN A 90 -1.72 8.17 8.81
C ASN A 90 -1.04 8.90 9.96
N PHE A 91 -1.20 8.39 11.17
CA PHE A 91 -0.34 8.75 12.28
C PHE A 91 -0.18 7.59 13.28
N THR A 92 0.96 7.60 13.99
CA THR A 92 1.33 6.61 14.99
C THR A 92 1.23 7.18 16.40
N THR A 93 1.20 6.31 17.40
CA THR A 93 1.33 6.71 18.81
C THR A 93 2.61 7.51 19.05
N GLY A 94 3.74 7.08 18.44
CA GLY A 94 5.02 7.79 18.56
C GLY A 94 4.93 9.24 18.10
N GLN A 95 4.29 9.49 16.96
CA GLN A 95 4.09 10.86 16.47
C GLN A 95 3.20 11.70 17.37
N ILE A 96 2.17 11.12 17.98
CA ILE A 96 1.30 11.83 18.93
C ILE A 96 2.09 12.24 20.17
N PHE A 97 2.79 11.30 20.80
CA PHE A 97 3.58 11.59 22.00
C PHE A 97 4.72 12.56 21.72
N SER A 98 5.44 12.40 20.58
CA SER A 98 6.49 13.33 20.19
C SER A 98 5.94 14.76 20.08
N SER A 99 4.80 14.94 19.39
CA SER A 99 4.16 16.25 19.25
C SER A 99 3.77 16.87 20.60
N VAL A 100 3.21 16.08 21.52
CA VAL A 100 2.82 16.56 22.86
C VAL A 100 4.06 16.93 23.69
N ILE A 101 5.11 16.12 23.66
CA ILE A 101 6.37 16.38 24.38
C ILE A 101 7.07 17.62 23.79
N GLU A 102 7.15 17.75 22.47
CA GLU A 102 7.73 18.93 21.82
C GLU A 102 7.00 20.22 22.18
N ASN A 103 5.66 20.20 22.23
CA ASN A 103 4.85 21.35 22.63
C ASN A 103 5.04 21.68 24.11
N GLU A 104 5.20 20.66 24.97
CA GLU A 104 5.56 20.88 26.38
C GLU A 104 6.91 21.58 26.49
N ARG A 105 7.95 21.09 25.81
CA ARG A 105 9.29 21.68 25.80
C ARG A 105 9.32 23.12 25.26
N LYS A 106 8.42 23.46 24.32
CA LYS A 106 8.24 24.81 23.80
C LYS A 106 7.44 25.73 24.74
N GLY A 107 6.86 25.21 25.83
CA GLY A 107 6.05 25.98 26.77
C GLY A 107 4.61 26.27 26.34
N GLU A 108 4.13 25.59 25.30
CA GLU A 108 2.77 25.80 24.73
C GLU A 108 1.65 25.51 25.74
N TYR A 109 1.92 24.73 26.78
CA TYR A 109 0.94 24.39 27.81
C TYR A 109 1.00 25.29 29.06
N LEU A 110 1.80 26.35 29.03
CA LEU A 110 1.82 27.40 30.09
C LEU A 110 2.02 26.85 31.50
N GLY A 111 2.90 25.86 31.67
CA GLY A 111 3.23 25.28 32.99
C GLY A 111 2.21 24.27 33.55
N LYS A 112 1.21 23.87 32.78
CA LYS A 112 0.25 22.83 33.20
C LYS A 112 0.92 21.45 33.27
N THR A 113 0.43 20.61 34.19
CA THR A 113 0.76 19.18 34.19
C THR A 113 0.18 18.49 32.97
N ILE A 114 1.02 17.83 32.19
CA ILE A 114 0.61 17.15 30.94
C ILE A 114 0.15 15.72 31.27
N GLN A 115 -1.03 15.35 30.78
CA GLN A 115 -1.70 14.07 31.06
C GLN A 115 -2.23 13.49 29.74
N ILE A 116 -2.54 12.19 29.74
CA ILE A 116 -3.18 11.54 28.58
C ILE A 116 -4.50 12.25 28.24
N VAL A 117 -5.33 12.47 29.23
CA VAL A 117 -6.55 13.30 29.12
C VAL A 117 -6.30 14.62 29.85
N PRO A 118 -6.42 15.79 29.21
CA PRO A 118 -6.90 15.98 27.84
C PRO A 118 -5.80 16.06 26.75
N HIS A 119 -4.52 16.18 27.08
CA HIS A 119 -3.49 16.69 26.16
C HIS A 119 -3.22 15.72 24.98
N VAL A 120 -3.07 14.41 25.25
CA VAL A 120 -2.87 13.39 24.20
C VAL A 120 -4.18 13.21 23.42
N THR A 121 -5.32 13.13 24.09
CA THR A 121 -6.63 13.00 23.42
C THR A 121 -6.97 14.21 22.56
N ASP A 122 -6.60 15.42 22.97
CA ASP A 122 -6.80 16.64 22.20
C ASP A 122 -5.93 16.66 20.92
N GLU A 123 -4.67 16.21 20.99
CA GLU A 123 -3.81 16.09 19.82
C GLU A 123 -4.37 15.06 18.82
N ILE A 124 -4.86 13.91 19.30
CA ILE A 124 -5.54 12.91 18.46
C ILE A 124 -6.75 13.52 17.75
N LYS A 125 -7.64 14.18 18.50
CA LYS A 125 -8.84 14.84 17.95
C LYS A 125 -8.47 15.93 16.96
N ARG A 126 -7.42 16.70 17.22
CA ARG A 126 -6.89 17.74 16.32
C ARG A 126 -6.47 17.13 14.97
N ARG A 127 -5.70 16.03 14.98
CA ARG A 127 -5.27 15.34 13.75
C ARG A 127 -6.45 14.77 12.97
N ILE A 128 -7.39 14.10 13.65
CA ILE A 128 -8.62 13.57 13.00
C ILE A 128 -9.41 14.71 12.34
N LYS A 129 -9.63 15.82 13.06
CA LYS A 129 -10.33 16.98 12.51
C LYS A 129 -9.59 17.63 11.34
N SER A 130 -8.26 17.64 11.37
CA SER A 130 -7.44 18.16 10.26
C SER A 130 -7.56 17.33 8.99
N ALA A 131 -7.58 15.99 9.11
CA ALA A 131 -7.76 15.07 7.99
C ALA A 131 -9.16 15.15 7.36
N ALA A 132 -10.14 15.67 8.09
CA ALA A 132 -11.53 15.78 7.63
C ALA A 132 -11.83 17.06 6.82
N LYS A 133 -10.86 17.99 6.70
CA LYS A 133 -11.09 19.28 6.02
C LYS A 133 -11.49 19.08 4.54
N GLY A 134 -12.61 19.69 4.14
CA GLY A 134 -13.11 19.63 2.76
C GLY A 134 -13.81 18.34 2.37
N LEU A 135 -13.96 17.38 3.29
CA LEU A 135 -14.61 16.10 3.06
C LEU A 135 -16.09 16.11 3.45
N ASP A 136 -16.85 15.21 2.84
CA ASP A 136 -18.19 14.82 3.29
C ASP A 136 -18.09 13.69 4.34
N PHE A 137 -17.15 12.75 4.14
CA PHE A 137 -16.90 11.63 5.05
C PHE A 137 -15.40 11.44 5.29
N LEU A 138 -15.05 11.27 6.56
CA LEU A 138 -13.77 10.70 6.95
C LEU A 138 -14.01 9.34 7.63
N ILE A 139 -13.42 8.30 7.06
CA ILE A 139 -13.38 6.99 7.71
C ILE A 139 -12.07 6.92 8.50
N VAL A 140 -12.17 6.58 9.78
CA VAL A 140 -11.02 6.49 10.69
C VAL A 140 -10.86 5.04 11.11
N GLU A 141 -9.84 4.38 10.60
CA GLU A 141 -9.49 3.04 11.03
C GLU A 141 -8.59 3.08 12.25
N VAL A 142 -9.04 2.44 13.34
CA VAL A 142 -8.27 2.29 14.56
C VAL A 142 -7.52 0.96 14.52
N GLY A 143 -6.19 1.03 14.47
CA GLY A 143 -5.30 -0.12 14.54
C GLY A 143 -5.40 -0.86 15.87
N GLY A 144 -4.83 -2.06 15.93
CA GLY A 144 -4.90 -2.93 17.12
C GLY A 144 -6.26 -3.59 17.33
N THR A 145 -6.42 -4.18 18.49
CA THR A 145 -7.63 -4.90 18.93
C THR A 145 -8.26 -4.17 20.10
N VAL A 146 -9.59 -4.07 20.13
CA VAL A 146 -10.30 -3.49 21.27
C VAL A 146 -10.02 -4.31 22.53
N GLY A 147 -9.57 -3.64 23.58
CA GLY A 147 -9.08 -4.24 24.80
C GLY A 147 -7.57 -4.16 24.99
N ASP A 148 -6.81 -3.94 23.91
CA ASP A 148 -5.37 -3.71 23.98
C ASP A 148 -5.08 -2.34 24.63
N MET A 149 -4.06 -2.30 25.48
CA MET A 149 -3.68 -1.10 26.25
C MET A 149 -3.32 0.07 25.31
N GLU A 150 -2.65 -0.24 24.21
CA GLU A 150 -2.19 0.73 23.21
C GLU A 150 -3.35 1.46 22.51
N GLY A 151 -4.55 0.85 22.47
CA GLY A 151 -5.74 1.41 21.83
C GLY A 151 -6.61 2.29 22.73
N MET A 152 -6.44 2.24 24.05
CA MET A 152 -7.40 2.80 25.01
C MET A 152 -7.58 4.31 24.87
N PHE A 153 -6.52 5.09 24.74
CA PHE A 153 -6.60 6.55 24.62
C PHE A 153 -7.16 7.01 23.27
N TYR A 154 -7.07 6.20 22.21
CA TYR A 154 -7.75 6.45 20.94
C TYR A 154 -9.26 6.29 21.09
N LEU A 155 -9.72 5.23 21.76
CA LEU A 155 -11.15 5.03 22.03
C LEU A 155 -11.71 6.14 22.91
N GLU A 156 -10.94 6.61 23.89
CA GLU A 156 -11.31 7.77 24.71
C GLU A 156 -11.41 9.05 23.86
N ALA A 157 -10.46 9.31 22.95
CA ALA A 157 -10.52 10.44 22.03
C ALA A 157 -11.75 10.36 21.10
N ILE A 158 -12.10 9.17 20.61
CA ILE A 158 -13.30 8.92 19.78
C ILE A 158 -14.57 9.20 20.59
N ARG A 159 -14.64 8.73 21.85
CA ARG A 159 -15.76 9.00 22.75
C ARG A 159 -15.96 10.51 22.96
N GLN A 160 -14.86 11.24 23.22
CA GLN A 160 -14.89 12.70 23.38
C GLN A 160 -15.31 13.38 22.07
N LEU A 161 -14.77 12.96 20.93
CA LEU A 161 -15.09 13.53 19.64
C LEU A 161 -16.57 13.36 19.26
N LYS A 162 -17.15 12.21 19.60
CA LYS A 162 -18.59 11.96 19.44
C LYS A 162 -19.44 12.89 20.30
N LEU A 163 -18.99 13.16 21.54
CA LEU A 163 -19.67 14.12 22.42
C LEU A 163 -19.59 15.55 21.88
N GLU A 164 -18.43 15.94 21.34
CA GLU A 164 -18.21 17.28 20.78
C GLU A 164 -18.99 17.53 19.47
N LEU A 165 -19.09 16.54 18.60
CA LEU A 165 -19.67 16.67 17.25
C LEU A 165 -21.16 16.34 17.17
N GLY A 166 -21.68 15.58 18.14
CA GLY A 166 -23.03 15.05 18.15
C GLY A 166 -23.17 13.67 17.49
N ASN A 167 -24.22 12.95 17.88
CA ASN A 167 -24.49 11.59 17.43
C ASN A 167 -24.82 11.50 15.92
N GLU A 168 -25.29 12.60 15.33
CA GLU A 168 -25.63 12.69 13.91
C GLU A 168 -24.42 12.83 12.99
N LYS A 169 -23.22 13.07 13.53
CA LYS A 169 -21.98 13.21 12.77
C LYS A 169 -20.99 12.07 12.98
N VAL A 170 -21.25 11.16 13.92
CA VAL A 170 -20.30 10.10 14.30
C VAL A 170 -21.02 8.76 14.39
N ILE A 171 -20.51 7.76 13.64
CA ILE A 171 -20.89 6.36 13.80
C ILE A 171 -19.66 5.49 14.04
N ASN A 172 -19.84 4.39 14.77
CA ASN A 172 -18.83 3.38 15.00
C ASN A 172 -19.24 2.08 14.29
N VAL A 173 -18.36 1.56 13.47
CA VAL A 173 -18.43 0.25 12.82
C VAL A 173 -17.46 -0.66 13.55
N HIS A 174 -17.92 -1.81 14.00
CA HIS A 174 -17.08 -2.76 14.73
C HIS A 174 -16.93 -4.05 13.94
N VAL A 175 -15.69 -4.37 13.54
CA VAL A 175 -15.34 -5.59 12.82
C VAL A 175 -15.06 -6.70 13.83
N THR A 176 -15.78 -7.80 13.73
CA THR A 176 -15.67 -8.94 14.66
C THR A 176 -15.58 -10.27 13.92
N LEU A 177 -15.29 -11.35 14.65
CA LEU A 177 -15.21 -12.70 14.13
C LEU A 177 -16.39 -13.55 14.60
N ILE A 178 -17.00 -14.25 13.66
CA ILE A 178 -17.94 -15.37 13.90
C ILE A 178 -17.23 -16.67 13.48
N PRO A 179 -16.51 -17.33 14.39
CA PRO A 179 -15.79 -18.54 14.05
C PRO A 179 -16.75 -19.70 13.78
N TYR A 180 -16.37 -20.53 12.83
CA TYR A 180 -17.02 -21.81 12.55
C TYR A 180 -16.25 -22.93 13.22
N ILE A 181 -16.93 -23.68 14.08
CA ILE A 181 -16.36 -24.83 14.78
C ILE A 181 -16.69 -26.10 13.98
N GLN A 182 -15.69 -26.66 13.34
CA GLN A 182 -15.85 -27.82 12.45
C GLN A 182 -16.43 -29.04 13.18
N THR A 183 -16.00 -29.29 14.42
CA THR A 183 -16.44 -30.48 15.21
C THR A 183 -17.93 -30.47 15.55
N THR A 184 -18.52 -29.29 15.76
CA THR A 184 -19.95 -29.14 16.07
C THR A 184 -20.76 -28.63 14.87
N ASN A 185 -20.10 -28.34 13.75
CA ASN A 185 -20.72 -27.77 12.53
C ASN A 185 -21.52 -26.48 12.81
N GLU A 186 -21.02 -25.63 13.70
CA GLU A 186 -21.75 -24.45 14.17
C GLU A 186 -20.94 -23.15 14.05
N LEU A 187 -21.64 -22.04 13.81
CA LEU A 187 -21.13 -20.67 13.93
C LEU A 187 -21.32 -20.17 15.37
N LYS A 188 -20.27 -19.60 15.97
CA LYS A 188 -20.29 -19.13 17.36
C LYS A 188 -20.29 -17.62 17.46
N THR A 189 -21.33 -17.04 18.06
CA THR A 189 -21.51 -15.57 18.21
C THR A 189 -20.87 -15.00 19.49
N LYS A 190 -20.41 -15.82 20.43
CA LYS A 190 -19.84 -15.37 21.70
C LYS A 190 -18.63 -14.44 21.56
N PRO A 191 -17.65 -14.72 20.68
CA PRO A 191 -16.51 -13.80 20.50
C PRO A 191 -16.95 -12.37 20.11
N THR A 192 -17.91 -12.25 19.20
CA THR A 192 -18.52 -10.96 18.81
C THR A 192 -19.18 -10.27 20.01
N GLN A 193 -19.98 -11.00 20.80
CA GLN A 193 -20.66 -10.44 21.98
C GLN A 193 -19.66 -9.90 23.00
N HIS A 194 -18.59 -10.65 23.31
CA HIS A 194 -17.55 -10.21 24.25
C HIS A 194 -16.79 -9.00 23.73
N SER A 195 -16.44 -9.00 22.45
CA SER A 195 -15.73 -7.86 21.84
C SER A 195 -16.56 -6.58 21.88
N VAL A 196 -17.86 -6.64 21.63
CA VAL A 196 -18.77 -5.48 21.74
C VAL A 196 -18.94 -5.05 23.19
N GLN A 197 -18.99 -6.00 24.14
CA GLN A 197 -19.06 -5.64 25.56
C GLN A 197 -17.80 -4.88 26.00
N GLU A 198 -16.61 -5.31 25.55
CA GLU A 198 -15.37 -4.61 25.86
C GLU A 198 -15.34 -3.21 25.25
N LEU A 199 -15.74 -3.06 23.98
CA LEU A 199 -15.84 -1.74 23.35
C LEU A 199 -16.78 -0.79 24.12
N ARG A 200 -17.92 -1.30 24.58
CA ARG A 200 -18.88 -0.54 25.39
C ARG A 200 -18.32 -0.16 26.76
N ARG A 201 -17.55 -1.06 27.38
CA ARG A 201 -16.89 -0.77 28.66
C ARG A 201 -15.94 0.45 28.54
N LEU A 202 -15.35 0.64 27.37
CA LEU A 202 -14.51 1.80 27.03
C LEU A 202 -15.33 3.03 26.56
N GLY A 203 -16.66 3.00 26.67
CA GLY A 203 -17.54 4.11 26.36
C GLY A 203 -17.89 4.31 24.88
N VAL A 204 -17.55 3.35 24.04
CA VAL A 204 -17.84 3.40 22.60
C VAL A 204 -18.90 2.36 22.25
N THR A 205 -20.04 2.79 21.71
CA THR A 205 -21.12 1.90 21.26
C THR A 205 -21.09 1.78 19.73
N PRO A 206 -21.03 0.57 19.16
CA PRO A 206 -21.11 0.39 17.70
C PRO A 206 -22.54 0.61 17.21
N GLN A 207 -22.68 1.17 15.99
CA GLN A 207 -23.95 1.28 15.28
C GLN A 207 -24.07 0.23 14.18
N ILE A 208 -22.95 -0.31 13.72
CA ILE A 208 -22.89 -1.36 12.69
C ILE A 208 -21.88 -2.42 13.14
N ILE A 209 -22.27 -3.67 12.99
CA ILE A 209 -21.39 -4.84 13.20
C ILE A 209 -21.03 -5.41 11.84
N LEU A 210 -19.72 -5.44 11.53
CA LEU A 210 -19.19 -6.21 10.41
C LEU A 210 -18.74 -7.59 10.92
N ALA A 211 -19.58 -8.58 10.70
CA ALA A 211 -19.36 -9.94 11.19
C ALA A 211 -18.55 -10.76 10.15
N ARG A 212 -17.24 -10.89 10.35
CA ARG A 212 -16.40 -11.79 9.56
C ARG A 212 -16.81 -13.23 9.85
N SER A 213 -17.17 -13.94 8.80
CA SER A 213 -17.62 -15.34 8.89
C SER A 213 -17.20 -16.13 7.65
N PRO A 214 -16.73 -17.39 7.79
CA PRO A 214 -16.45 -18.23 6.62
C PRO A 214 -17.70 -18.65 5.86
N LYS A 215 -18.88 -18.48 6.46
CA LYS A 215 -20.18 -18.85 5.88
C LYS A 215 -21.20 -17.73 6.06
N PRO A 216 -22.23 -17.63 5.19
CA PRO A 216 -23.36 -16.72 5.41
C PRO A 216 -24.06 -16.97 6.75
N LEU A 217 -24.60 -15.94 7.35
CA LEU A 217 -25.42 -16.02 8.56
C LEU A 217 -26.90 -16.06 8.19
N ASP A 218 -27.63 -16.97 8.81
CA ASP A 218 -29.09 -16.97 8.71
C ASP A 218 -29.73 -15.82 9.52
N LYS A 219 -31.03 -15.64 9.36
CA LYS A 219 -31.77 -14.56 10.01
C LYS A 219 -31.77 -14.70 11.54
N GLU A 220 -31.78 -15.92 12.07
CA GLU A 220 -31.79 -16.19 13.51
C GLU A 220 -30.45 -15.76 14.17
N LEU A 221 -29.34 -16.13 13.55
CA LEU A 221 -27.99 -15.71 14.01
C LEU A 221 -27.80 -14.19 13.91
N LYS A 222 -28.26 -13.55 12.82
CA LYS A 222 -28.26 -12.08 12.70
C LYS A 222 -29.08 -11.43 13.82
N ASN A 223 -30.26 -11.93 14.13
CA ASN A 223 -31.09 -11.45 15.24
C ASN A 223 -30.40 -11.62 16.59
N LYS A 224 -29.79 -12.78 16.85
CA LYS A 224 -29.05 -13.06 18.08
C LYS A 224 -27.88 -12.07 18.28
N ILE A 225 -27.12 -11.79 17.21
CA ILE A 225 -26.05 -10.80 17.24
C ILE A 225 -26.63 -9.41 17.49
N ALA A 226 -27.66 -9.01 16.76
CA ALA A 226 -28.31 -7.71 16.89
C ALA A 226 -28.77 -7.43 18.32
N LEU A 227 -29.50 -8.36 18.93
CA LEU A 227 -29.98 -8.26 20.33
C LEU A 227 -28.80 -8.20 21.32
N SER A 228 -27.80 -9.05 21.15
CA SER A 228 -26.64 -9.10 22.09
C SER A 228 -25.74 -7.86 21.97
N CYS A 229 -25.66 -7.28 20.77
CA CYS A 229 -24.83 -6.13 20.46
C CYS A 229 -25.60 -4.80 20.49
N ASP A 230 -26.91 -4.81 20.76
CA ASP A 230 -27.79 -3.62 20.81
C ASP A 230 -27.72 -2.79 19.51
N VAL A 231 -27.82 -3.46 18.41
CA VAL A 231 -27.89 -2.87 17.06
C VAL A 231 -29.14 -3.38 16.36
N GLU A 232 -29.58 -2.68 15.34
CA GLU A 232 -30.69 -3.14 14.51
C GLU A 232 -30.26 -4.34 13.65
N GLN A 233 -31.17 -5.24 13.30
CA GLN A 233 -30.85 -6.45 12.55
C GLN A 233 -30.18 -6.17 11.20
N ASP A 234 -30.61 -5.11 10.50
CA ASP A 234 -30.03 -4.67 9.22
C ASP A 234 -28.67 -3.97 9.37
N SER A 235 -28.27 -3.72 10.60
CA SER A 235 -26.93 -3.20 10.95
C SER A 235 -25.92 -4.31 11.24
N VAL A 236 -26.32 -5.59 11.13
CA VAL A 236 -25.43 -6.74 11.16
C VAL A 236 -25.11 -7.15 9.73
N ILE A 237 -23.93 -6.71 9.26
CA ILE A 237 -23.43 -6.94 7.91
C ILE A 237 -22.50 -8.14 7.92
N VAL A 238 -22.72 -9.11 7.06
CA VAL A 238 -21.87 -10.31 6.98
C VAL A 238 -20.73 -10.09 6.00
N ALA A 239 -19.53 -10.29 6.46
CA ALA A 239 -18.31 -10.19 5.66
C ALA A 239 -17.74 -11.59 5.44
N THR A 240 -18.25 -12.31 4.43
CA THR A 240 -17.70 -13.62 4.04
C THR A 240 -16.40 -13.47 3.25
N ASP A 241 -15.65 -14.57 3.16
CA ASP A 241 -14.45 -14.61 2.32
C ASP A 241 -14.82 -14.44 0.84
N THR A 242 -14.01 -13.69 0.13
CA THR A 242 -14.18 -13.38 -1.30
C THR A 242 -12.96 -13.83 -2.10
N LYS A 243 -13.13 -14.11 -3.40
CA LYS A 243 -12.01 -14.49 -4.29
C LYS A 243 -11.02 -13.34 -4.53
N SER A 244 -11.44 -12.10 -4.29
CA SER A 244 -10.61 -10.89 -4.42
C SER A 244 -11.07 -9.85 -3.41
N ILE A 245 -10.14 -9.11 -2.82
CA ILE A 245 -10.44 -7.98 -1.92
C ILE A 245 -11.33 -6.93 -2.61
N TYR A 246 -11.22 -6.77 -3.91
CA TYR A 246 -12.03 -5.83 -4.72
C TYR A 246 -13.49 -6.25 -4.88
N ALA A 247 -13.85 -7.47 -4.50
CA ALA A 247 -15.23 -7.92 -4.43
C ALA A 247 -15.94 -7.50 -3.12
N CYS A 248 -15.18 -7.09 -2.08
CA CYS A 248 -15.74 -6.72 -0.78
C CYS A 248 -16.74 -5.54 -0.84
N PRO A 249 -16.52 -4.45 -1.62
CA PRO A 249 -17.53 -3.40 -1.76
C PRO A 249 -18.86 -3.92 -2.33
N ILE A 250 -18.79 -4.86 -3.28
CA ILE A 250 -19.99 -5.47 -3.91
C ILE A 250 -20.74 -6.31 -2.86
N LEU A 251 -20.01 -7.13 -2.10
CA LEU A 251 -20.58 -7.92 -1.00
C LEU A 251 -21.27 -7.02 0.05
N PHE A 252 -20.61 -5.95 0.48
CA PHE A 252 -21.18 -5.03 1.48
C PHE A 252 -22.40 -4.28 0.95
N LEU A 253 -22.41 -3.95 -0.34
CA LEU A 253 -23.59 -3.37 -0.99
C LEU A 253 -24.77 -4.35 -1.01
N GLN A 254 -24.53 -5.62 -1.34
CA GLN A 254 -25.53 -6.68 -1.33
C GLN A 254 -26.06 -6.98 0.07
N GLU A 255 -25.20 -6.92 1.09
CA GLU A 255 -25.56 -7.05 2.51
C GLU A 255 -26.31 -5.82 3.06
N GLY A 256 -26.38 -4.72 2.28
CA GLY A 256 -27.17 -3.54 2.60
C GLY A 256 -26.52 -2.53 3.54
N ILE A 257 -25.18 -2.48 3.64
CA ILE A 257 -24.43 -1.61 4.56
C ILE A 257 -24.80 -0.12 4.43
N LEU A 258 -25.19 0.33 3.25
CA LEU A 258 -25.55 1.73 3.02
C LEU A 258 -26.86 2.13 3.70
N THR A 259 -27.75 1.19 4.03
CA THR A 259 -29.02 1.46 4.72
C THR A 259 -28.81 1.99 6.14
N PRO A 260 -28.10 1.30 7.05
CA PRO A 260 -27.82 1.81 8.39
C PRO A 260 -26.94 3.07 8.36
N ILE A 261 -25.99 3.21 7.41
CA ILE A 261 -25.20 4.43 7.24
C ILE A 261 -26.12 5.62 6.88
N ALA A 262 -26.99 5.47 5.89
CA ALA A 262 -27.91 6.53 5.47
C ALA A 262 -28.85 6.94 6.60
N ARG A 263 -29.43 5.96 7.31
CA ARG A 263 -30.34 6.21 8.45
C ARG A 263 -29.63 6.98 9.57
N ARG A 264 -28.44 6.56 9.98
CA ARG A 264 -27.68 7.17 11.10
C ARG A 264 -27.22 8.59 10.79
N PHE A 265 -26.92 8.90 9.54
CA PHE A 265 -26.53 10.23 9.10
C PHE A 265 -27.67 11.08 8.54
N ASN A 266 -28.90 10.59 8.63
CA ASN A 266 -30.10 11.23 8.07
C ASN A 266 -29.94 11.65 6.60
N LEU A 267 -29.48 10.69 5.79
CA LEU A 267 -29.26 10.87 4.36
C LEU A 267 -30.38 10.23 3.56
N ASN A 268 -30.61 10.73 2.34
CA ASN A 268 -31.44 10.05 1.35
C ASN A 268 -30.85 8.67 1.01
N LYS A 269 -31.66 7.81 0.41
CA LYS A 269 -31.22 6.48 -0.05
C LYS A 269 -29.99 6.61 -0.95
N LEU A 270 -28.93 5.87 -0.61
CA LEU A 270 -27.66 5.91 -1.30
C LEU A 270 -27.64 4.91 -2.47
N HIS A 271 -27.19 5.35 -3.64
CA HIS A 271 -27.11 4.55 -4.86
C HIS A 271 -25.74 4.68 -5.50
N PRO A 272 -24.77 3.80 -5.18
CA PRO A 272 -23.42 3.89 -5.71
C PRO A 272 -23.38 3.43 -7.19
N LYS A 273 -22.63 4.15 -8.01
CA LYS A 273 -22.40 3.84 -9.44
C LYS A 273 -21.25 2.85 -9.60
N MET A 274 -21.52 1.55 -9.42
CA MET A 274 -20.49 0.50 -9.35
C MET A 274 -20.24 -0.25 -10.68
N ALA A 275 -20.84 0.10 -11.80
CA ALA A 275 -20.78 -0.68 -13.04
C ALA A 275 -19.32 -0.92 -13.52
N ALA A 276 -18.50 0.13 -13.62
CA ALA A 276 -17.10 0.00 -14.03
C ALA A 276 -16.27 -0.83 -13.04
N TRP A 277 -16.50 -0.66 -11.74
CA TRP A 277 -15.85 -1.47 -10.70
C TRP A 277 -16.21 -2.95 -10.84
N ASN A 278 -17.50 -3.26 -11.00
CA ASN A 278 -17.99 -4.63 -11.15
C ASN A 278 -17.36 -5.33 -12.35
N THR A 279 -17.28 -4.65 -13.51
CA THR A 279 -16.63 -5.20 -14.71
C THR A 279 -15.18 -5.59 -14.47
N LEU A 280 -14.40 -4.77 -13.74
CA LEU A 280 -13.01 -5.11 -13.40
C LEU A 280 -12.93 -6.30 -12.42
N VAL A 281 -13.82 -6.34 -11.43
CA VAL A 281 -13.89 -7.46 -10.49
C VAL A 281 -14.25 -8.77 -11.18
N GLU A 282 -15.20 -8.74 -12.12
CA GLU A 282 -15.57 -9.90 -12.94
C GLU A 282 -14.36 -10.46 -13.71
N LYS A 283 -13.55 -9.60 -14.31
CA LYS A 283 -12.32 -10.00 -15.02
C LYS A 283 -11.25 -10.57 -14.08
N ILE A 284 -11.16 -10.06 -12.84
CA ILE A 284 -10.26 -10.67 -11.84
C ILE A 284 -10.73 -12.09 -11.47
N ILE A 285 -12.04 -12.30 -11.32
CA ILE A 285 -12.62 -13.57 -10.84
C ILE A 285 -12.66 -14.64 -11.93
N ALA A 286 -12.91 -14.23 -13.19
CA ALA A 286 -13.06 -15.11 -14.35
C ALA A 286 -12.31 -14.56 -15.58
N PRO A 287 -10.98 -14.48 -15.54
CA PRO A 287 -10.15 -13.97 -16.63
C PRO A 287 -10.10 -14.95 -17.81
N LYS A 288 -9.95 -14.40 -19.05
CA LYS A 288 -9.85 -15.21 -20.29
C LYS A 288 -8.45 -15.72 -20.57
N HIS A 289 -7.44 -14.95 -20.18
CA HIS A 289 -6.04 -15.27 -20.44
C HIS A 289 -5.32 -15.62 -19.13
N LYS A 290 -4.17 -16.26 -19.25
CA LYS A 290 -3.27 -16.53 -18.11
C LYS A 290 -1.85 -16.20 -18.53
N VAL A 291 -1.11 -15.55 -17.65
CA VAL A 291 0.31 -15.27 -17.81
C VAL A 291 1.05 -15.70 -16.55
N LYS A 292 2.30 -16.15 -16.69
CA LYS A 292 3.15 -16.57 -15.58
C LYS A 292 4.38 -15.68 -15.51
N ILE A 293 4.51 -14.91 -14.41
CA ILE A 293 5.62 -13.99 -14.17
C ILE A 293 6.61 -14.61 -13.18
N GLY A 294 7.85 -14.80 -13.61
CA GLY A 294 8.97 -15.18 -12.74
C GLY A 294 9.36 -13.98 -11.85
N PHE A 295 8.99 -14.04 -10.59
CA PHE A 295 9.24 -13.01 -9.60
C PHE A 295 10.50 -13.35 -8.79
N VAL A 296 11.63 -12.68 -9.08
CA VAL A 296 12.93 -12.99 -8.48
C VAL A 296 13.15 -12.15 -7.23
N GLY A 297 12.74 -12.68 -6.09
CA GLY A 297 12.75 -11.98 -4.80
C GLY A 297 13.51 -12.72 -3.69
N LYS A 298 13.69 -12.07 -2.53
CA LYS A 298 14.38 -12.64 -1.38
C LYS A 298 13.51 -12.85 -0.13
N TYR A 299 12.28 -12.36 -0.12
CA TYR A 299 11.35 -12.49 1.00
C TYR A 299 10.17 -13.39 0.63
N LEU A 300 10.43 -14.57 0.09
CA LEU A 300 9.39 -15.44 -0.46
C LEU A 300 8.46 -16.03 0.61
N SER A 301 8.93 -16.16 1.85
CA SER A 301 8.13 -16.62 2.98
C SER A 301 7.07 -15.58 3.41
N LEU A 302 7.26 -14.31 3.09
CA LEU A 302 6.35 -13.22 3.44
C LEU A 302 5.97 -12.41 2.18
N LYS A 303 4.97 -12.89 1.46
CA LYS A 303 4.46 -12.27 0.22
C LYS A 303 3.94 -10.84 0.43
N GLU A 304 3.51 -10.52 1.64
CA GLU A 304 3.04 -9.17 2.02
C GLU A 304 4.13 -8.09 1.95
N SER A 305 5.42 -8.48 1.94
CA SER A 305 6.53 -7.55 1.68
C SER A 305 6.52 -6.96 0.25
N TYR A 306 5.75 -7.56 -0.66
CA TYR A 306 5.59 -7.14 -2.06
C TYR A 306 4.12 -6.82 -2.40
N LYS A 307 3.34 -6.44 -1.40
CA LYS A 307 1.88 -6.29 -1.53
C LYS A 307 1.49 -5.34 -2.66
N SER A 308 2.07 -4.16 -2.74
CA SER A 308 1.74 -3.18 -3.78
C SER A 308 2.07 -3.71 -5.17
N LEU A 309 3.17 -4.45 -5.32
CA LEU A 309 3.57 -4.99 -6.61
C LEU A 309 2.65 -6.14 -7.06
N ILE A 310 2.26 -7.02 -6.13
CA ILE A 310 1.26 -8.07 -6.41
C ILE A 310 -0.07 -7.42 -6.86
N GLU A 311 -0.54 -6.41 -6.12
CA GLU A 311 -1.78 -5.71 -6.48
C GLU A 311 -1.66 -4.99 -7.83
N ALA A 312 -0.52 -4.38 -8.14
CA ALA A 312 -0.29 -3.72 -9.41
C ALA A 312 -0.33 -4.71 -10.61
N LEU A 313 0.20 -5.92 -10.43
CA LEU A 313 0.07 -7.00 -11.41
C LEU A 313 -1.39 -7.45 -11.60
N ILE A 314 -2.16 -7.55 -10.50
CA ILE A 314 -3.60 -7.85 -10.55
C ILE A 314 -4.37 -6.74 -11.29
N HIS A 315 -4.05 -5.47 -11.04
CA HIS A 315 -4.69 -4.35 -11.74
C HIS A 315 -4.44 -4.41 -13.25
N ALA A 316 -3.18 -4.62 -13.65
CA ALA A 316 -2.82 -4.77 -15.06
C ALA A 316 -3.56 -5.98 -15.69
N GLY A 317 -3.57 -7.11 -15.00
CA GLY A 317 -4.30 -8.30 -15.41
C GLY A 317 -5.80 -8.05 -15.60
N ALA A 318 -6.45 -7.34 -14.68
CA ALA A 318 -7.88 -6.99 -14.78
C ALA A 318 -8.20 -6.17 -16.05
N HIS A 319 -7.32 -5.24 -16.43
CA HIS A 319 -7.52 -4.44 -17.64
C HIS A 319 -7.28 -5.24 -18.92
N LEU A 320 -6.39 -6.24 -18.88
CA LEU A 320 -6.06 -7.11 -20.02
C LEU A 320 -6.86 -8.42 -20.06
N ASP A 321 -7.84 -8.59 -19.15
CA ASP A 321 -8.63 -9.83 -19.02
C ASP A 321 -7.74 -11.08 -18.81
N ALA A 322 -6.65 -10.92 -18.01
CA ALA A 322 -5.63 -11.91 -17.77
C ALA A 322 -5.42 -12.18 -16.27
N GLN A 323 -5.34 -13.47 -15.92
CA GLN A 323 -4.84 -13.90 -14.61
C GLN A 323 -3.32 -13.86 -14.62
N VAL A 324 -2.74 -13.06 -13.73
CA VAL A 324 -1.28 -13.04 -13.54
C VAL A 324 -0.92 -14.02 -12.43
N ASN A 325 -0.27 -15.12 -12.81
CA ASN A 325 0.27 -16.11 -11.90
C ASN A 325 1.72 -15.76 -11.58
N ILE A 326 2.08 -15.72 -10.30
CA ILE A 326 3.44 -15.41 -9.86
C ILE A 326 4.16 -16.71 -9.56
N GLU A 327 5.22 -16.99 -10.32
CA GLU A 327 6.21 -18.01 -10.01
C GLU A 327 7.28 -17.38 -9.12
N TRP A 328 7.31 -17.79 -7.85
CA TRP A 328 8.21 -17.23 -6.85
C TRP A 328 9.59 -17.88 -6.96
N LEU A 329 10.57 -17.12 -7.44
CA LEU A 329 11.94 -17.56 -7.65
C LEU A 329 12.85 -16.96 -6.58
N ASP A 330 13.43 -17.83 -5.75
CA ASP A 330 14.32 -17.39 -4.68
C ASP A 330 15.65 -16.91 -5.24
N SER A 331 15.94 -15.63 -5.06
CA SER A 331 17.16 -15.02 -5.57
C SER A 331 18.45 -15.55 -4.92
N GLU A 332 18.38 -16.17 -3.75
CA GLU A 332 19.56 -16.79 -3.11
C GLU A 332 19.94 -18.12 -3.77
N ASN A 333 18.97 -18.82 -4.34
CA ASN A 333 19.14 -20.11 -5.00
C ASN A 333 19.09 -20.04 -6.53
N PHE A 334 18.78 -18.88 -7.09
CA PHE A 334 18.66 -18.70 -8.55
C PHE A 334 20.03 -18.78 -9.23
N ASN A 335 20.11 -19.59 -10.29
CA ASN A 335 21.32 -19.79 -11.07
C ASN A 335 20.99 -20.13 -12.53
N GLU A 336 22.01 -20.36 -13.36
CA GLU A 336 21.85 -20.67 -14.81
C GLU A 336 21.00 -21.92 -15.09
N LYS A 337 20.91 -22.85 -14.13
CA LYS A 337 20.14 -24.11 -14.26
C LYS A 337 18.71 -23.98 -13.71
N THR A 338 18.33 -22.82 -13.15
CA THR A 338 16.98 -22.60 -12.64
C THR A 338 15.97 -22.80 -13.77
N ASP A 339 14.96 -23.63 -13.53
CA ASP A 339 13.92 -23.88 -14.53
C ASP A 339 13.03 -22.65 -14.71
N LEU A 340 12.89 -22.20 -15.96
CA LEU A 340 12.00 -21.13 -16.38
C LEU A 340 10.94 -21.62 -17.39
N GLU A 341 10.67 -22.93 -17.45
CA GLU A 341 9.67 -23.46 -18.37
C GLU A 341 8.28 -22.86 -18.08
N GLY A 342 7.68 -22.34 -19.11
CA GLY A 342 6.36 -21.69 -19.03
C GLY A 342 6.35 -20.35 -18.30
N VAL A 343 7.51 -19.76 -17.99
CA VAL A 343 7.62 -18.37 -17.50
C VAL A 343 7.57 -17.43 -18.72
N ASP A 344 6.60 -16.52 -18.72
CA ASP A 344 6.37 -15.58 -19.81
C ASP A 344 7.22 -14.31 -19.72
N ALA A 345 7.60 -13.92 -18.51
CA ALA A 345 8.42 -12.73 -18.25
C ALA A 345 9.11 -12.80 -16.88
N ILE A 346 10.18 -12.00 -16.71
CA ILE A 346 10.93 -11.87 -15.45
C ILE A 346 10.70 -10.50 -14.83
N LEU A 347 10.40 -10.47 -13.53
CA LEU A 347 10.30 -9.27 -12.72
C LEU A 347 11.30 -9.32 -11.57
N VAL A 348 12.16 -8.30 -11.46
CA VAL A 348 13.09 -8.13 -10.35
C VAL A 348 12.66 -6.91 -9.53
N PRO A 349 12.13 -7.10 -8.31
CA PRO A 349 11.60 -6.04 -7.48
C PRO A 349 12.70 -5.23 -6.79
N GLY A 350 12.30 -4.11 -6.20
CA GLY A 350 13.08 -3.34 -5.25
C GLY A 350 13.52 -4.16 -4.02
N GLY A 351 14.45 -3.61 -3.27
CA GLY A 351 14.98 -4.19 -2.04
C GLY A 351 16.27 -3.53 -1.59
N PHE A 352 16.81 -3.96 -0.44
CA PHE A 352 18.02 -3.44 0.17
C PHE A 352 18.96 -4.58 0.57
N GLY A 353 20.28 -4.28 0.67
CA GLY A 353 21.32 -5.20 1.13
C GLY A 353 21.72 -6.27 0.12
N GLU A 354 22.83 -6.93 0.38
CA GLU A 354 23.56 -7.77 -0.58
C GLU A 354 23.00 -9.19 -0.79
N ARG A 355 22.07 -9.64 0.06
CA ARG A 355 21.53 -11.02 0.00
C ARG A 355 20.76 -11.26 -1.30
N GLY A 356 21.13 -12.33 -2.02
CA GLY A 356 20.48 -12.75 -3.26
C GLY A 356 20.79 -11.88 -4.51
N ILE A 357 21.80 -11.03 -4.46
CA ILE A 357 22.15 -10.10 -5.56
C ILE A 357 22.62 -10.86 -6.80
N GLU A 358 23.53 -11.84 -6.64
CA GLU A 358 24.09 -12.56 -7.78
C GLU A 358 23.03 -13.41 -8.50
N GLY A 359 22.08 -13.99 -7.77
CA GLY A 359 20.96 -14.69 -8.42
C GLY A 359 20.02 -13.74 -9.18
N LYS A 360 19.79 -12.52 -8.68
CA LYS A 360 19.05 -11.50 -9.43
C LYS A 360 19.78 -11.09 -10.69
N ILE A 361 21.12 -10.88 -10.61
CA ILE A 361 21.95 -10.57 -11.79
C ILE A 361 21.90 -11.72 -12.82
N CYS A 362 21.96 -12.98 -12.36
CA CYS A 362 21.82 -14.14 -13.23
C CYS A 362 20.42 -14.17 -13.90
N ALA A 363 19.35 -13.90 -13.17
CA ALA A 363 18.01 -13.85 -13.74
C ALA A 363 17.84 -12.74 -14.79
N ILE A 364 18.44 -11.57 -14.57
CA ILE A 364 18.46 -10.45 -15.52
C ILE A 364 19.24 -10.83 -16.77
N GLN A 365 20.40 -11.47 -16.62
CA GLN A 365 21.19 -11.99 -17.75
C GLN A 365 20.39 -12.97 -18.60
N ARG A 366 19.70 -13.91 -17.98
CA ARG A 366 18.85 -14.86 -18.67
C ARG A 366 17.70 -14.17 -19.40
N ALA A 367 17.00 -13.23 -18.74
CA ALA A 367 15.94 -12.45 -19.40
C ALA A 367 16.46 -11.74 -20.66
N ARG A 368 17.65 -11.12 -20.58
CA ARG A 368 18.30 -10.44 -21.71
C ARG A 368 18.65 -11.41 -22.85
N LEU A 369 19.30 -12.53 -22.54
CA LEU A 369 19.78 -13.50 -23.55
C LEU A 369 18.64 -14.31 -24.17
N GLU A 370 17.66 -14.73 -23.36
CA GLU A 370 16.51 -15.53 -23.79
C GLU A 370 15.36 -14.68 -24.36
N LYS A 371 15.55 -13.34 -24.43
CA LYS A 371 14.53 -12.38 -24.91
C LYS A 371 13.20 -12.50 -24.15
N LEU A 372 13.24 -12.82 -22.86
CA LEU A 372 12.07 -12.79 -22.00
C LEU A 372 11.77 -11.34 -21.60
N PRO A 373 10.51 -10.86 -21.73
CA PRO A 373 10.14 -9.57 -21.19
C PRO A 373 10.65 -9.38 -19.76
N PHE A 374 11.26 -8.23 -19.50
CA PHE A 374 11.91 -7.92 -18.23
C PHE A 374 11.44 -6.57 -17.69
N LEU A 375 11.10 -6.54 -16.40
CA LEU A 375 10.87 -5.31 -15.63
C LEU A 375 11.72 -5.32 -14.35
N GLY A 376 12.65 -4.36 -14.27
CA GLY A 376 13.48 -4.12 -13.08
C GLY A 376 13.02 -2.87 -12.33
N ILE A 377 12.67 -3.00 -11.05
CA ILE A 377 12.16 -1.89 -10.24
C ILE A 377 13.19 -1.53 -9.18
N CYS A 378 13.58 -0.26 -9.06
CA CYS A 378 14.49 0.29 -8.08
C CYS A 378 15.81 -0.50 -8.07
N LEU A 379 16.06 -1.36 -7.07
CA LEU A 379 17.21 -2.27 -7.05
C LEU A 379 17.27 -3.14 -8.32
N GLY A 380 16.14 -3.57 -8.86
CA GLY A 380 16.09 -4.38 -10.09
C GLY A 380 16.68 -3.65 -11.31
N MET A 381 16.44 -2.34 -11.45
CA MET A 381 17.08 -1.51 -12.47
C MET A 381 18.58 -1.36 -12.20
N GLN A 382 18.97 -1.09 -10.94
CA GLN A 382 20.37 -0.95 -10.56
C GLN A 382 21.18 -2.21 -10.90
N LEU A 383 20.60 -3.39 -10.64
CA LEU A 383 21.24 -4.67 -10.96
C LEU A 383 21.24 -4.97 -12.46
N ALA A 384 20.28 -4.46 -13.23
CA ALA A 384 20.31 -4.57 -14.69
C ALA A 384 21.51 -3.82 -15.28
N ILE A 385 21.86 -2.66 -14.72
CA ILE A 385 23.06 -1.91 -15.09
C ILE A 385 24.33 -2.66 -14.68
N VAL A 386 24.38 -3.22 -13.46
CA VAL A 386 25.51 -4.02 -12.99
C VAL A 386 25.71 -5.24 -13.90
N GLU A 387 24.62 -5.96 -14.24
CA GLU A 387 24.66 -7.09 -15.17
C GLU A 387 25.24 -6.68 -16.53
N PHE A 388 24.69 -5.61 -17.10
CA PHE A 388 25.11 -5.12 -18.41
C PHE A 388 26.60 -4.71 -18.42
N CYS A 389 27.06 -4.00 -17.39
CA CYS A 389 28.45 -3.63 -17.26
C CYS A 389 29.37 -4.84 -17.15
N ARG A 390 29.00 -5.85 -16.36
CA ARG A 390 29.83 -7.05 -16.17
C ARG A 390 29.88 -7.93 -17.44
N ASN A 391 28.75 -8.15 -18.08
CA ASN A 391 28.59 -9.20 -19.09
C ASN A 391 28.57 -8.67 -20.55
N VAL A 392 28.30 -7.38 -20.76
CA VAL A 392 28.31 -6.77 -22.09
C VAL A 392 29.52 -5.86 -22.29
N LEU A 393 29.87 -5.06 -21.27
CA LEU A 393 31.04 -4.16 -21.34
C LEU A 393 32.33 -4.82 -20.85
N GLY A 394 32.27 -5.99 -20.20
CA GLY A 394 33.44 -6.69 -19.67
C GLY A 394 34.02 -6.08 -18.39
N LEU A 395 33.31 -5.15 -17.73
CA LEU A 395 33.73 -4.51 -16.48
C LEU A 395 33.42 -5.44 -15.27
N LYS A 396 34.20 -6.52 -15.12
CA LYS A 396 33.93 -7.60 -14.15
C LYS A 396 33.81 -7.12 -12.71
N GLY A 397 34.49 -6.01 -12.32
CA GLY A 397 34.42 -5.38 -11.00
C GLY A 397 33.25 -4.41 -10.80
N ALA A 398 32.32 -4.27 -11.78
CA ALA A 398 31.18 -3.36 -11.69
C ALA A 398 30.22 -3.78 -10.57
N ASN A 399 29.85 -2.83 -9.70
CA ASN A 399 28.96 -3.10 -8.58
C ASN A 399 28.29 -1.81 -8.07
N SER A 400 27.40 -1.98 -7.08
CA SER A 400 26.90 -0.91 -6.24
C SER A 400 27.79 -0.68 -5.03
N THR A 401 28.00 0.58 -4.64
CA THR A 401 28.68 0.91 -3.37
C THR A 401 27.84 0.55 -2.14
N GLU A 402 26.57 0.14 -2.31
CA GLU A 402 25.77 -0.47 -1.25
C GLU A 402 26.34 -1.82 -0.79
N PHE A 403 26.81 -2.63 -1.74
CA PHE A 403 27.30 -3.99 -1.47
C PHE A 403 28.81 -4.06 -1.34
N ASN A 404 29.52 -3.21 -2.10
CA ASN A 404 30.97 -3.11 -2.04
C ASN A 404 31.41 -1.65 -2.17
N GLN A 405 31.70 -1.01 -1.05
CA GLN A 405 32.11 0.40 -1.02
C GLN A 405 33.42 0.67 -1.77
N ARG A 406 34.22 -0.37 -2.03
CA ARG A 406 35.52 -0.28 -2.73
C ARG A 406 35.50 -1.00 -4.07
N CYS A 407 34.35 -1.12 -4.72
CA CYS A 407 34.28 -1.75 -6.03
C CYS A 407 35.06 -0.94 -7.08
N GLU A 408 35.66 -1.64 -8.02
CA GLU A 408 36.51 -1.05 -9.07
C GLU A 408 35.73 -0.10 -9.98
N TYR A 409 34.50 -0.48 -10.32
CA TYR A 409 33.58 0.30 -11.17
C TYR A 409 32.28 0.55 -10.39
N PRO A 410 32.16 1.69 -9.66
CA PRO A 410 30.93 2.02 -8.92
C PRO A 410 29.86 2.55 -9.88
N VAL A 411 29.18 1.63 -10.57
CA VAL A 411 28.12 1.96 -11.53
C VAL A 411 26.81 2.38 -10.86
N VAL A 412 26.67 2.03 -9.56
CA VAL A 412 25.65 2.51 -8.64
C VAL A 412 26.34 3.03 -7.38
N TYR A 413 25.97 4.21 -6.89
CA TYR A 413 26.68 4.86 -5.80
C TYR A 413 25.76 5.63 -4.86
N LEU A 414 26.23 5.87 -3.63
CA LEU A 414 25.53 6.72 -2.68
C LEU A 414 25.63 8.17 -3.13
N ILE A 415 24.50 8.83 -3.40
CA ILE A 415 24.49 10.26 -3.67
C ILE A 415 24.63 11.04 -2.35
N GLY A 416 25.65 11.90 -2.27
CA GLY A 416 25.96 12.66 -1.05
C GLY A 416 24.97 13.78 -0.76
N ASP A 417 24.42 14.40 -1.82
CA ASP A 417 23.44 15.48 -1.69
C ASP A 417 22.36 15.38 -2.78
N PHE A 418 21.14 15.68 -2.40
CA PHE A 418 19.98 15.72 -3.29
C PHE A 418 18.95 16.76 -2.80
N MET A 419 18.07 17.17 -3.69
CA MET A 419 16.93 18.02 -3.34
C MET A 419 15.74 17.14 -2.97
N ASP A 420 15.16 17.37 -1.80
CA ASP A 420 13.91 16.72 -1.39
C ASP A 420 12.68 17.31 -2.11
N GLN A 421 11.50 16.77 -1.83
CA GLN A 421 10.24 17.25 -2.41
C GLN A 421 9.89 18.72 -2.07
N ASN A 422 10.44 19.24 -0.96
CA ASN A 422 10.25 20.61 -0.52
C ASN A 422 11.33 21.54 -1.09
N HIS A 423 12.12 21.09 -2.06
CA HIS A 423 13.28 21.77 -2.63
C HIS A 423 14.35 22.14 -1.58
N GLN A 424 14.44 21.37 -0.49
CA GLN A 424 15.48 21.51 0.52
C GLN A 424 16.64 20.58 0.20
N LYS A 425 17.87 21.12 0.27
CA LYS A 425 19.08 20.33 0.05
C LYS A 425 19.28 19.38 1.25
N GLN A 426 19.24 18.09 0.99
CA GLN A 426 19.57 17.03 1.94
C GLN A 426 21.01 16.58 1.70
N VAL A 427 21.75 16.43 2.77
CA VAL A 427 23.13 15.93 2.73
C VAL A 427 23.21 14.62 3.50
N ARG A 428 23.79 13.60 2.90
CA ARG A 428 23.97 12.30 3.54
C ARG A 428 25.38 11.74 3.35
N THR A 429 25.75 10.91 4.29
CA THR A 429 27.00 10.16 4.32
C THR A 429 26.71 8.70 4.63
N TYR A 430 27.71 7.84 4.54
CA TYR A 430 27.57 6.43 4.94
C TYR A 430 27.19 6.25 6.42
N ASN A 431 27.44 7.27 7.27
CA ASN A 431 27.11 7.27 8.70
C ASN A 431 25.78 7.97 9.03
N SER A 432 25.04 8.44 8.04
CA SER A 432 23.74 9.06 8.27
C SER A 432 22.73 8.04 8.82
N PRO A 433 21.80 8.46 9.72
CA PRO A 433 20.73 7.58 10.22
C PRO A 433 19.97 6.90 9.11
N LEU A 434 19.48 5.68 9.37
CA LEU A 434 18.73 4.93 8.36
C LEU A 434 17.33 5.48 8.11
N GLY A 435 16.64 5.96 9.14
CA GLY A 435 15.29 6.54 9.02
C GLY A 435 15.30 7.94 8.42
N GLY A 436 14.34 8.24 7.54
CA GLY A 436 14.10 9.58 6.99
C GLY A 436 15.18 10.15 6.08
N THR A 437 16.15 9.35 5.63
CA THR A 437 17.29 9.83 4.81
C THR A 437 17.29 9.30 3.38
N MET A 438 16.23 8.60 2.97
CA MET A 438 16.03 8.15 1.59
C MET A 438 15.44 9.27 0.73
N ARG A 439 15.53 9.11 -0.58
CA ARG A 439 14.73 9.86 -1.54
C ARG A 439 13.34 9.24 -1.51
N LEU A 440 12.36 9.97 -0.93
CA LEU A 440 11.02 9.48 -0.60
C LEU A 440 9.95 10.31 -1.29
N GLY A 441 8.92 9.63 -1.82
CA GLY A 441 7.72 10.23 -2.40
C GLY A 441 7.85 10.58 -3.87
N GLU A 442 6.96 11.45 -4.38
CA GLU A 442 6.86 11.76 -5.80
C GLU A 442 7.99 12.70 -6.27
N TYR A 443 8.65 12.29 -7.36
CA TYR A 443 9.58 13.12 -8.12
C TYR A 443 9.21 13.09 -9.59
N GLU A 444 9.53 14.17 -10.29
CA GLU A 444 9.33 14.29 -11.72
C GLU A 444 10.41 13.52 -12.48
N CYS A 445 9.98 12.81 -13.53
CA CYS A 445 10.83 12.10 -14.47
C CYS A 445 10.48 12.56 -15.89
N GLU A 446 11.42 13.21 -16.57
CA GLU A 446 11.34 13.54 -17.99
C GLU A 446 11.58 12.28 -18.83
N ILE A 447 10.75 12.03 -19.82
CA ILE A 447 10.77 10.82 -20.64
C ILE A 447 11.33 11.13 -22.03
N MET A 448 12.26 10.30 -22.49
CA MET A 448 12.83 10.42 -23.85
C MET A 448 11.82 9.99 -24.91
N PRO A 449 11.71 10.77 -26.02
CA PRO A 449 10.82 10.42 -27.13
C PRO A 449 11.15 9.06 -27.77
N ASN A 450 10.12 8.40 -28.30
CA ASN A 450 10.19 7.10 -28.97
C ASN A 450 10.58 5.90 -28.08
N SER A 451 10.70 6.10 -26.76
CA SER A 451 10.96 5.04 -25.80
C SER A 451 9.73 4.15 -25.51
N LEU A 452 9.95 2.97 -24.93
CA LEU A 452 8.85 2.13 -24.38
C LEU A 452 8.14 2.86 -23.25
N LEU A 453 8.89 3.63 -22.45
CA LEU A 453 8.34 4.41 -21.36
C LEU A 453 7.36 5.49 -21.87
N GLU A 454 7.72 6.20 -22.97
CA GLU A 454 6.82 7.18 -23.60
C GLU A 454 5.56 6.52 -24.17
N LYS A 455 5.73 5.38 -24.85
CA LYS A 455 4.59 4.61 -25.40
C LYS A 455 3.62 4.18 -24.32
N ALA A 456 4.13 3.78 -23.13
CA ALA A 456 3.31 3.38 -22.01
C ALA A 456 2.57 4.58 -21.39
N TYR A 457 3.29 5.61 -20.98
CA TYR A 457 2.71 6.76 -20.24
C TYR A 457 2.04 7.79 -21.16
N LYS A 458 2.42 7.87 -22.42
CA LYS A 458 1.90 8.85 -23.42
C LYS A 458 2.02 10.31 -22.94
N LYS A 459 3.11 10.61 -22.26
CA LYS A 459 3.42 11.92 -21.67
C LYS A 459 4.92 12.18 -21.75
N PRO A 460 5.35 13.45 -21.92
CA PRO A 460 6.77 13.80 -21.94
C PRO A 460 7.39 13.80 -20.53
N SER A 461 6.59 13.93 -19.48
CA SER A 461 7.04 13.79 -18.09
C SER A 461 5.97 13.14 -17.22
N ILE A 462 6.42 12.50 -16.15
CA ILE A 462 5.59 11.80 -15.17
C ILE A 462 6.05 12.12 -13.75
N LYS A 463 5.18 11.84 -12.79
CA LYS A 463 5.51 11.87 -11.37
C LYS A 463 5.33 10.48 -10.80
N GLU A 464 6.41 9.92 -10.27
CA GLU A 464 6.42 8.58 -9.67
C GLU A 464 7.11 8.61 -8.31
N ARG A 465 6.83 7.61 -7.48
CA ARG A 465 7.32 7.57 -6.10
C ARG A 465 8.63 6.83 -5.99
N HIS A 466 9.50 7.33 -5.12
CA HIS A 466 10.82 6.79 -4.85
C HIS A 466 10.96 6.33 -3.40
N ARG A 467 11.82 5.33 -3.19
CA ARG A 467 12.25 4.85 -1.86
C ARG A 467 13.64 4.23 -1.97
N HIS A 468 14.67 5.05 -2.11
CA HIS A 468 16.05 4.56 -2.25
C HIS A 468 17.08 5.59 -1.81
N ARG A 469 18.36 5.16 -1.68
CA ARG A 469 19.51 5.98 -1.33
C ARG A 469 20.57 6.03 -2.41
N TYR A 470 20.67 4.96 -3.19
CA TYR A 470 21.68 4.78 -4.20
C TYR A 470 21.13 5.15 -5.55
N GLU A 471 21.97 5.77 -6.36
CA GLU A 471 21.65 6.29 -7.68
C GLU A 471 22.59 5.71 -8.74
N ILE A 472 22.15 5.74 -9.97
CA ILE A 472 22.96 5.31 -11.11
C ILE A 472 24.05 6.33 -11.39
N ASN A 473 25.29 5.86 -11.59
CA ASN A 473 26.43 6.73 -11.90
C ASN A 473 26.43 7.13 -13.39
N PRO A 474 26.16 8.39 -13.73
CA PRO A 474 26.07 8.82 -15.12
C PRO A 474 27.40 8.78 -15.88
N LYS A 475 28.52 8.59 -15.18
CA LYS A 475 29.88 8.52 -15.77
C LYS A 475 29.98 7.47 -16.88
N TYR A 476 29.26 6.36 -16.72
CA TYR A 476 29.32 5.22 -17.64
C TYR A 476 28.24 5.24 -18.74
N ARG A 477 27.40 6.27 -18.79
CA ARG A 477 26.22 6.36 -19.67
C ARG A 477 26.58 6.16 -21.14
N GLN A 478 27.60 6.86 -21.64
CA GLN A 478 27.98 6.79 -23.05
C GLN A 478 28.40 5.37 -23.47
N GLU A 479 29.03 4.64 -22.57
CA GLU A 479 29.47 3.26 -22.83
C GLU A 479 28.25 2.31 -22.94
N TRP A 480 27.23 2.51 -22.11
CA TRP A 480 25.97 1.76 -22.18
C TRP A 480 25.22 2.01 -23.47
N GLU A 481 25.04 3.29 -23.81
CA GLU A 481 24.27 3.71 -24.98
C GLU A 481 24.92 3.24 -26.29
N ASN A 482 26.25 3.21 -26.35
CA ASN A 482 27.00 2.66 -27.48
C ASN A 482 26.80 1.14 -27.68
N LYS A 483 26.31 0.44 -26.68
CA LYS A 483 26.04 -1.00 -26.69
C LYS A 483 24.54 -1.34 -26.64
N GLY A 484 23.68 -0.35 -26.80
CA GLY A 484 22.23 -0.52 -26.92
C GLY A 484 21.42 -0.43 -25.63
N LEU A 485 22.06 -0.18 -24.46
CA LEU A 485 21.31 0.12 -23.23
C LEU A 485 21.09 1.64 -23.14
N LYS A 486 19.86 2.08 -23.45
CA LYS A 486 19.49 3.50 -23.51
C LYS A 486 18.97 4.01 -22.19
N VAL A 487 19.33 5.25 -21.86
CA VAL A 487 18.71 6.01 -20.77
C VAL A 487 17.50 6.73 -21.32
N VAL A 488 16.31 6.40 -20.80
CA VAL A 488 15.02 6.90 -21.32
C VAL A 488 14.21 7.71 -20.34
N GLY A 489 14.68 7.86 -19.10
CA GLY A 489 14.07 8.70 -18.08
C GLY A 489 15.10 9.46 -17.28
N PHE A 490 14.83 10.77 -17.04
CA PHE A 490 15.70 11.66 -16.28
C PHE A 490 14.92 12.40 -15.20
N GLY A 491 15.46 12.39 -13.99
CA GLY A 491 15.01 13.23 -12.89
C GLY A 491 15.77 14.55 -12.82
N ALA A 492 15.53 15.31 -11.75
CA ALA A 492 16.26 16.54 -11.44
C ALA A 492 17.78 16.28 -11.43
N ASN A 493 18.57 17.27 -11.86
CA ASN A 493 20.02 17.17 -11.97
C ASN A 493 20.50 16.02 -12.87
N HIS A 494 19.71 15.64 -13.88
CA HIS A 494 19.99 14.56 -14.81
C HIS A 494 20.21 13.18 -14.16
N LEU A 495 19.59 12.94 -13.00
CA LEU A 495 19.56 11.61 -12.39
C LEU A 495 18.89 10.61 -13.34
N ILE A 496 19.46 9.42 -13.44
CA ILE A 496 18.95 8.38 -14.34
C ILE A 496 17.79 7.64 -13.65
N GLU A 497 16.59 7.78 -14.21
CA GLU A 497 15.36 7.24 -13.64
C GLU A 497 14.80 6.04 -14.39
N ALA A 498 15.16 5.88 -15.67
CA ALA A 498 14.72 4.74 -16.46
C ALA A 498 15.72 4.36 -17.57
N ILE A 499 15.80 3.06 -17.84
CA ILE A 499 16.60 2.46 -18.91
C ILE A 499 15.76 1.50 -19.74
N GLU A 500 16.13 1.33 -21.00
CA GLU A 500 15.61 0.27 -21.88
C GLU A 500 16.72 -0.32 -22.76
N LEU A 501 16.58 -1.59 -23.17
CA LEU A 501 17.52 -2.26 -24.05
C LEU A 501 16.95 -2.27 -25.47
N GLU A 502 17.71 -1.73 -26.44
CA GLU A 502 17.42 -1.86 -27.87
C GLU A 502 17.40 -3.34 -28.29
N ASP A 503 16.69 -3.63 -29.34
CA ASP A 503 16.57 -4.99 -29.89
C ASP A 503 16.04 -6.06 -28.91
N HIS A 504 15.33 -5.63 -27.87
CA HIS A 504 14.64 -6.52 -26.93
C HIS A 504 13.13 -6.26 -26.97
N PRO A 505 12.27 -7.31 -26.97
CA PRO A 505 10.81 -7.13 -27.04
C PRO A 505 10.24 -6.24 -25.94
N PHE A 506 10.75 -6.39 -24.71
CA PHE A 506 10.48 -5.52 -23.57
C PHE A 506 11.57 -5.73 -22.51
N PHE A 507 12.47 -4.77 -22.36
CA PHE A 507 13.46 -4.77 -21.29
C PHE A 507 13.55 -3.37 -20.72
N VAL A 508 12.90 -3.16 -19.59
CA VAL A 508 12.78 -1.85 -18.96
C VAL A 508 13.23 -1.94 -17.49
N GLY A 509 14.04 -0.98 -17.08
CA GLY A 509 14.38 -0.74 -15.68
C GLY A 509 13.92 0.65 -15.26
N VAL A 510 13.33 0.78 -14.07
CA VAL A 510 12.88 2.05 -13.50
C VAL A 510 13.41 2.21 -12.07
N GLN A 511 13.91 3.41 -11.73
CA GLN A 511 14.43 3.69 -10.38
C GLN A 511 13.30 3.95 -9.38
N PHE A 512 12.19 4.48 -9.85
CA PHE A 512 10.98 4.69 -9.07
C PHE A 512 10.17 3.39 -8.87
N HIS A 513 9.13 3.48 -8.04
CA HIS A 513 8.24 2.37 -7.67
C HIS A 513 6.86 2.54 -8.34
N PRO A 514 6.64 2.04 -9.55
CA PRO A 514 5.38 2.18 -10.29
C PRO A 514 4.22 1.46 -9.60
N GLU A 515 4.51 0.49 -8.73
CA GLU A 515 3.51 -0.22 -7.94
C GLU A 515 2.77 0.68 -6.95
N PHE A 516 3.41 1.75 -6.44
CA PHE A 516 2.77 2.67 -5.51
C PHE A 516 1.73 3.59 -6.16
N THR A 517 1.79 3.78 -7.45
CA THR A 517 0.83 4.60 -8.21
C THR A 517 -0.24 3.78 -8.95
N SER A 518 -0.13 2.44 -8.93
CA SER A 518 -1.10 1.56 -9.57
C SER A 518 -2.40 1.44 -8.76
N ARG A 519 -3.54 1.54 -9.44
CA ARG A 519 -4.90 1.45 -8.89
C ARG A 519 -5.76 0.48 -9.70
N LEU A 520 -6.82 -0.08 -9.11
CA LEU A 520 -7.74 -0.96 -9.84
C LEU A 520 -8.34 -0.28 -11.07
N GLN A 521 -8.78 0.97 -10.93
CA GLN A 521 -9.40 1.72 -12.03
C GLN A 521 -8.39 2.41 -12.96
N SER A 522 -7.15 2.59 -12.52
CA SER A 522 -6.06 3.21 -13.27
C SER A 522 -4.74 2.46 -12.98
N PRO A 523 -4.50 1.32 -13.64
CA PRO A 523 -3.26 0.56 -13.48
C PRO A 523 -2.06 1.40 -13.93
N ASN A 524 -0.92 1.20 -13.27
CA ASN A 524 0.28 1.90 -13.70
C ASN A 524 0.66 1.48 -15.14
N PRO A 525 0.93 2.46 -16.04
CA PRO A 525 1.10 2.20 -17.47
C PRO A 525 2.26 1.25 -17.82
N ILE A 526 3.42 1.37 -17.13
CA ILE A 526 4.57 0.50 -17.44
C ILE A 526 4.34 -0.95 -17.01
N ILE A 527 3.62 -1.16 -15.89
CA ILE A 527 3.24 -2.50 -15.44
C ILE A 527 2.19 -3.10 -16.38
N LEU A 528 1.26 -2.27 -16.87
CA LEU A 528 0.26 -2.70 -17.86
C LEU A 528 0.93 -3.15 -19.16
N ASP A 529 1.87 -2.37 -19.71
CA ASP A 529 2.59 -2.70 -20.93
C ASP A 529 3.53 -3.90 -20.72
N PHE A 530 4.12 -4.07 -19.54
CA PHE A 530 4.89 -5.26 -19.18
C PHE A 530 4.04 -6.54 -19.30
N ILE A 531 2.84 -6.56 -18.69
CA ILE A 531 1.94 -7.72 -18.81
C ILE A 531 1.44 -7.87 -20.26
N LYS A 532 1.13 -6.77 -20.96
CA LYS A 532 0.72 -6.82 -22.37
C LYS A 532 1.78 -7.45 -23.26
N SER A 533 3.07 -7.23 -23.02
CA SER A 533 4.17 -7.79 -23.79
C SER A 533 4.24 -9.32 -23.73
N THR A 534 3.69 -9.94 -22.68
CA THR A 534 3.61 -11.41 -22.54
C THR A 534 2.49 -12.01 -23.39
N LEU A 535 1.37 -11.28 -23.56
CA LEU A 535 0.20 -11.74 -24.31
C LEU A 535 0.41 -11.72 -25.83
N SER A 536 1.36 -10.93 -26.34
CA SER A 536 1.66 -10.85 -27.77
C SER A 536 2.48 -12.03 -28.29
N LYS A 537 2.90 -12.96 -27.43
CA LYS A 537 3.62 -14.20 -27.80
C LYS A 537 2.71 -15.42 -27.96
N SER A 538 1.44 -15.32 -27.54
CA SER A 538 0.40 -16.34 -27.72
C SER A 538 -0.50 -15.96 -28.93
#